data_6d610a5f10ef4bf2a53da5b8c8f5f18c
#
_entry.id   6d610a5f10ef4bf2a53da5b8c8f5f18c
#
_cell.length_a   1.000
_cell.length_b   1.000
_cell.length_c   1.000
_cell.angle_alpha   90.00
_cell.angle_beta   90.00
_cell.angle_gamma   90.00
#
_symmetry.space_group_name_H-M   'P 1'
#
loop_
_entity.id
_entity.type
_entity.pdbx_description
1 polymer ?
#
loop_
_entity_poly.entity_id
_entity_poly.type
_entity_poly.pdbx_seq_one_letter_code
_entity_poly.pdbx_strand_id
1 'polypeptide(L)'
;MAFEFRLPDIGEGIHEGEIVKWFVKAGDTIEEDDVLAEVQNDKSVVEIPSPASGTVEEVMVEEGTVAVVGDVIVKIDAPDAEDMQFKGHDDDSSSKEEPAKEEAPAEQAPVATQTEEVDENRTVKAMPSVRKYAREKGVNIKAVSGSGKNGRITKEDVDAYLNGGAPTASNESAASATSEEVAETPAAPAAVTLEGDFPETTEKIPAMRRAIAKAMVNSKHTAPHVTLMDEIDVQALWDHRKKFKEIAAEQGTKLTFLPYVVKALVSALKKYPALNTSFNEEAGEIVHKHYWNIGIAADTDRGLLVPVVKHADRKSIFQISDEINELAVKARDGKLTADEMKGATCTISNIGSAGGQWFTPVINHPEVAILGIGRIAQKPIVKDGEIVAAPVLALSLSFDHRQIDGATGQNAMNHIKRLLNNPELLLMEG
;
A
#
# COMPACT_ATOMS: atom_id res chain seq x y z
N MET A 1 39.54 -11.40 12.06
CA MET A 1 39.33 -11.45 10.61
C MET A 1 38.10 -10.59 10.29
N ALA A 2 38.17 -9.78 9.23
CA ALA A 2 37.03 -8.93 8.87
C ALA A 2 35.87 -9.79 8.38
N PHE A 3 34.78 -9.77 9.10
CA PHE A 3 33.50 -10.40 8.71
C PHE A 3 32.73 -9.44 7.81
N GLU A 4 32.41 -9.86 6.56
CA GLU A 4 31.62 -9.08 5.63
C GLU A 4 30.14 -9.32 5.88
N PHE A 5 29.47 -8.37 6.52
CA PHE A 5 28.04 -8.45 6.73
C PHE A 5 27.28 -7.95 5.51
N ARG A 6 26.43 -8.83 4.98
CA ARG A 6 25.63 -8.59 3.79
C ARG A 6 24.19 -8.27 4.17
N LEU A 7 23.53 -7.46 3.35
CA LEU A 7 22.11 -7.12 3.55
C LEU A 7 21.28 -8.41 3.51
N PRO A 8 20.65 -8.82 4.63
CA PRO A 8 19.82 -10.01 4.67
C PRO A 8 18.50 -9.80 3.91
N ASP A 9 17.84 -10.90 3.53
CA ASP A 9 16.47 -10.87 3.03
C ASP A 9 15.52 -10.40 4.16
N ILE A 10 14.94 -9.22 3.97
CA ILE A 10 14.05 -8.58 4.94
C ILE A 10 12.59 -9.04 4.79
N GLY A 11 12.34 -10.09 3.98
CA GLY A 11 11.04 -10.74 3.82
C GLY A 11 10.20 -10.22 2.67
N GLU A 12 9.21 -11.04 2.23
CA GLU A 12 8.25 -10.76 1.16
C GLU A 12 8.82 -10.64 -0.28
N GLY A 13 10.01 -11.24 -0.58
CA GLY A 13 10.55 -11.26 -1.94
C GLY A 13 11.03 -9.91 -2.45
N ILE A 14 11.49 -9.04 -1.55
CA ILE A 14 12.03 -7.73 -1.87
C ILE A 14 13.54 -7.86 -1.96
N HIS A 15 14.10 -7.53 -3.13
CA HIS A 15 15.52 -7.68 -3.45
C HIS A 15 16.36 -6.43 -3.21
N GLU A 16 15.76 -5.30 -2.79
CA GLU A 16 16.46 -4.03 -2.57
C GLU A 16 15.88 -3.26 -1.37
N GLY A 17 16.73 -2.50 -0.65
CA GLY A 17 16.35 -1.63 0.46
C GLY A 17 17.20 -0.37 0.53
N GLU A 18 16.60 0.78 0.83
CA GLU A 18 17.31 2.05 1.05
C GLU A 18 17.78 2.13 2.51
N ILE A 19 19.06 2.37 2.74
CA ILE A 19 19.60 2.59 4.08
C ILE A 19 19.22 3.99 4.54
N VAL A 20 18.26 4.07 5.45
CA VAL A 20 17.74 5.37 5.93
C VAL A 20 18.68 6.01 6.92
N LYS A 21 19.27 5.19 7.81
CA LYS A 21 20.13 5.68 8.88
C LYS A 21 21.05 4.60 9.38
N TRP A 22 22.31 4.97 9.66
CA TRP A 22 23.27 4.18 10.40
C TRP A 22 23.28 4.54 11.88
N PHE A 23 23.32 3.54 12.76
CA PHE A 23 23.47 3.72 14.21
C PHE A 23 24.91 3.51 14.67
N VAL A 24 25.78 3.01 13.77
CA VAL A 24 27.18 2.69 14.02
C VAL A 24 28.08 3.41 13.04
N LYS A 25 29.33 3.64 13.45
CA LYS A 25 30.39 4.26 12.63
C LYS A 25 31.63 3.38 12.65
N ALA A 26 32.51 3.58 11.66
CA ALA A 26 33.83 2.95 11.67
C ALA A 26 34.57 3.24 13.00
N GLY A 27 35.03 2.19 13.68
CA GLY A 27 35.66 2.24 14.98
C GLY A 27 34.77 1.99 16.20
N ASP A 28 33.41 1.91 16.00
CA ASP A 28 32.50 1.62 17.10
C ASP A 28 32.51 0.14 17.44
N THR A 29 32.45 -0.17 18.75
CA THR A 29 32.29 -1.54 19.23
C THR A 29 30.82 -1.88 19.34
N ILE A 30 30.43 -3.02 18.78
CA ILE A 30 29.07 -3.53 18.72
C ILE A 30 28.93 -4.87 19.39
N GLU A 31 27.79 -5.13 19.98
CA GLU A 31 27.42 -6.45 20.53
C GLU A 31 26.44 -7.16 19.56
N GLU A 32 26.33 -8.49 19.69
CA GLU A 32 25.33 -9.29 18.99
C GLU A 32 23.93 -8.73 19.28
N ASP A 33 23.06 -8.60 18.25
CA ASP A 33 21.72 -7.99 18.29
C ASP A 33 21.69 -6.43 18.39
N ASP A 34 22.81 -5.73 18.41
CA ASP A 34 22.78 -4.27 18.31
C ASP A 34 22.31 -3.82 16.92
N VAL A 35 21.50 -2.76 16.87
CA VAL A 35 20.97 -2.25 15.59
C VAL A 35 22.08 -1.53 14.82
N LEU A 36 22.43 -2.07 13.64
CA LEU A 36 23.43 -1.47 12.76
C LEU A 36 22.85 -0.34 11.91
N ALA A 37 21.70 -0.59 11.28
CA ALA A 37 21.06 0.35 10.37
C ALA A 37 19.54 0.18 10.35
N GLU A 38 18.84 1.25 9.96
CA GLU A 38 17.45 1.20 9.51
C GLU A 38 17.43 1.12 8.00
N VAL A 39 16.75 0.10 7.47
CA VAL A 39 16.56 -0.09 6.04
C VAL A 39 15.08 0.05 5.71
N GLN A 40 14.78 0.95 4.78
CA GLN A 40 13.43 1.19 4.29
C GLN A 40 13.23 0.41 3.00
N ASN A 41 12.19 -0.42 2.96
CA ASN A 41 11.66 -0.99 1.74
C ASN A 41 10.36 -0.26 1.33
N ASP A 42 9.74 -0.68 0.22
CA ASP A 42 8.51 -0.06 -0.32
C ASP A 42 7.33 0.01 0.69
N LYS A 43 7.35 -0.79 1.76
CA LYS A 43 6.20 -0.95 2.67
C LYS A 43 6.50 -0.69 4.15
N SER A 44 7.76 -0.80 4.59
CA SER A 44 8.11 -0.71 6.01
C SER A 44 9.57 -0.28 6.20
N VAL A 45 9.87 0.22 7.39
CA VAL A 45 11.24 0.45 7.87
C VAL A 45 11.59 -0.71 8.81
N VAL A 46 12.69 -1.38 8.54
CA VAL A 46 13.17 -2.55 9.29
C VAL A 46 14.54 -2.23 9.88
N GLU A 47 14.71 -2.50 11.17
CA GLU A 47 16.01 -2.41 11.85
C GLU A 47 16.83 -3.68 11.58
N ILE A 48 18.06 -3.52 11.13
CA ILE A 48 18.99 -4.62 10.86
C ILE A 48 19.91 -4.79 12.07
N PRO A 49 19.81 -5.90 12.83
CA PRO A 49 20.66 -6.18 13.97
C PRO A 49 22.01 -6.76 13.53
N SER A 50 23.04 -6.57 14.35
CA SER A 50 24.36 -7.21 14.19
C SER A 50 24.27 -8.71 14.46
N PRO A 51 24.82 -9.57 13.59
CA PRO A 51 24.88 -11.01 13.82
C PRO A 51 25.98 -11.42 14.80
N ALA A 52 26.92 -10.55 15.08
CA ALA A 52 28.11 -10.87 15.92
C ALA A 52 28.58 -9.64 16.70
N SER A 53 29.27 -9.90 17.81
CA SER A 53 29.99 -8.89 18.59
C SER A 53 31.35 -8.61 17.98
N GLY A 54 31.72 -7.34 17.84
CA GLY A 54 32.98 -6.96 17.25
C GLY A 54 33.20 -5.46 17.15
N THR A 55 34.18 -5.05 16.35
CA THR A 55 34.41 -3.63 16.04
C THR A 55 34.11 -3.37 14.56
N VAL A 56 33.36 -2.32 14.26
CA VAL A 56 33.07 -1.91 12.89
C VAL A 56 34.33 -1.38 12.23
N GLU A 57 34.86 -2.08 11.21
CA GLU A 57 36.01 -1.59 10.45
C GLU A 57 35.64 -0.49 9.47
N GLU A 58 34.61 -0.76 8.63
CA GLU A 58 34.23 0.15 7.57
C GLU A 58 32.74 -0.01 7.22
N VAL A 59 32.06 1.10 6.99
CA VAL A 59 30.70 1.15 6.44
C VAL A 59 30.80 1.35 4.94
N MET A 60 30.31 0.37 4.16
CA MET A 60 30.50 0.32 2.71
C MET A 60 29.42 1.07 1.92
N VAL A 61 28.28 1.37 2.53
CA VAL A 61 27.13 1.99 1.89
C VAL A 61 26.70 3.23 2.66
N GLU A 62 26.59 4.37 2.00
CA GLU A 62 26.19 5.66 2.62
C GLU A 62 24.68 5.71 2.91
N GLU A 63 24.27 6.56 3.88
CA GLU A 63 22.87 6.85 4.17
C GLU A 63 22.16 7.42 2.92
N GLY A 64 20.95 6.93 2.64
CA GLY A 64 20.16 7.31 1.47
C GLY A 64 20.48 6.53 0.20
N THR A 65 21.37 5.52 0.28
CA THR A 65 21.71 4.66 -0.86
C THR A 65 20.89 3.37 -0.84
N VAL A 66 20.46 2.92 -2.03
CA VAL A 66 19.75 1.63 -2.19
C VAL A 66 20.78 0.52 -2.31
N ALA A 67 20.71 -0.46 -1.41
CA ALA A 67 21.51 -1.69 -1.43
C ALA A 67 20.65 -2.88 -1.82
N VAL A 68 21.23 -3.83 -2.55
CA VAL A 68 20.57 -5.07 -2.98
C VAL A 68 20.79 -6.15 -1.93
N VAL A 69 19.84 -7.05 -1.72
CA VAL A 69 20.01 -8.23 -0.85
C VAL A 69 21.23 -9.03 -1.29
N GLY A 70 22.15 -9.26 -0.35
CA GLY A 70 23.44 -9.91 -0.63
C GLY A 70 24.61 -8.95 -0.80
N ASP A 71 24.40 -7.63 -0.96
CA ASP A 71 25.48 -6.65 -1.00
C ASP A 71 26.14 -6.51 0.36
N VAL A 72 27.47 -6.34 0.38
CA VAL A 72 28.23 -6.08 1.59
C VAL A 72 27.96 -4.66 2.06
N ILE A 73 27.33 -4.51 3.21
CA ILE A 73 26.93 -3.20 3.75
C ILE A 73 27.90 -2.68 4.83
N VAL A 74 28.52 -3.60 5.61
CA VAL A 74 29.47 -3.23 6.66
C VAL A 74 30.49 -4.35 6.88
N LYS A 75 31.74 -3.99 7.23
CA LYS A 75 32.80 -4.91 7.65
C LYS A 75 32.99 -4.80 9.16
N ILE A 76 32.99 -5.94 9.83
CA ILE A 76 33.08 -6.06 11.28
C ILE A 76 34.29 -6.94 11.61
N ASP A 77 35.21 -6.50 12.44
CA ASP A 77 36.27 -7.37 13.02
C ASP A 77 35.67 -8.12 14.20
N ALA A 78 35.25 -9.36 13.95
CA ALA A 78 34.64 -10.25 14.95
C ALA A 78 35.48 -11.50 15.08
N PRO A 79 36.19 -11.69 16.21
CA PRO A 79 37.07 -12.86 16.41
C PRO A 79 36.32 -14.19 16.55
N ASP A 80 35.02 -14.16 16.85
CA ASP A 80 34.18 -15.35 17.12
C ASP A 80 33.25 -15.74 15.93
N ALA A 81 33.42 -15.13 14.74
CA ALA A 81 32.49 -15.32 13.62
C ALA A 81 32.88 -16.44 12.63
N GLU A 82 33.79 -17.36 12.97
CA GLU A 82 34.32 -18.37 12.02
C GLU A 82 33.32 -19.45 11.55
N ASP A 83 32.09 -19.54 12.11
CA ASP A 83 31.14 -20.63 11.80
C ASP A 83 29.76 -20.20 11.28
N MET A 84 29.55 -18.93 10.89
CA MET A 84 28.23 -18.48 10.36
C MET A 84 28.19 -18.45 8.83
N GLN A 85 27.85 -19.60 8.23
CA GLN A 85 27.45 -19.66 6.81
C GLN A 85 26.04 -19.12 6.64
N PHE A 86 25.92 -17.92 6.05
CA PHE A 86 24.66 -17.44 5.50
C PHE A 86 24.27 -18.32 4.30
N LYS A 87 23.07 -18.95 4.35
CA LYS A 87 22.44 -19.58 3.18
C LYS A 87 21.95 -18.48 2.24
N GLY A 88 22.82 -17.99 1.39
CA GLY A 88 22.51 -17.29 0.16
C GLY A 88 22.44 -18.31 -0.97
N HIS A 89 21.41 -18.23 -1.78
CA HIS A 89 21.12 -19.09 -2.91
C HIS A 89 22.23 -18.98 -3.95
N ASP A 90 22.97 -20.09 -4.16
CA ASP A 90 23.68 -20.37 -5.39
C ASP A 90 23.03 -21.57 -6.05
N ASP A 91 22.66 -21.37 -7.32
CA ASP A 91 22.11 -22.33 -8.26
C ASP A 91 23.12 -23.49 -8.52
N ASP A 92 22.75 -24.70 -8.49
CA ASP A 92 22.69 -25.73 -9.53
C ASP A 92 22.75 -27.17 -9.01
N SER A 93 21.76 -27.92 -9.48
CA SER A 93 21.71 -29.35 -9.82
C SER A 93 21.96 -30.46 -8.78
N SER A 94 20.94 -31.27 -8.80
CA SER A 94 20.87 -32.75 -8.81
C SER A 94 20.71 -33.54 -7.50
N SER A 95 19.49 -34.03 -7.39
CA SER A 95 19.06 -35.42 -7.15
C SER A 95 19.32 -36.14 -5.82
N LYS A 96 18.17 -36.57 -5.33
CA LYS A 96 17.82 -37.90 -4.81
C LYS A 96 17.61 -38.13 -3.31
N GLU A 97 16.33 -38.41 -3.07
CA GLU A 97 15.71 -39.48 -2.28
C GLU A 97 15.90 -39.57 -0.74
N GLU A 98 14.76 -39.41 -0.14
CA GLU A 98 14.12 -39.93 1.09
C GLU A 98 14.56 -41.36 1.54
N PRO A 99 14.17 -41.92 2.70
CA PRO A 99 13.04 -41.60 3.56
C PRO A 99 13.15 -41.84 5.10
N ALA A 100 12.21 -41.20 5.83
CA ALA A 100 11.31 -41.71 6.85
C ALA A 100 11.75 -42.28 8.23
N LYS A 101 10.93 -41.86 9.19
CA LYS A 101 10.35 -42.58 10.36
C LYS A 101 11.03 -42.40 11.71
N GLU A 102 10.29 -41.95 12.62
CA GLU A 102 9.30 -42.39 13.63
C GLU A 102 9.86 -42.38 15.05
N GLU A 103 9.24 -41.78 15.90
CA GLU A 103 8.27 -42.02 17.00
C GLU A 103 8.75 -41.57 18.37
N ALA A 104 7.83 -40.91 19.07
CA ALA A 104 7.84 -40.58 20.50
C ALA A 104 7.63 -41.86 21.35
N PRO A 105 7.73 -41.88 22.68
CA PRO A 105 6.79 -41.22 23.57
C PRO A 105 7.27 -40.77 24.96
N ALA A 106 6.34 -40.07 25.61
CA ALA A 106 6.21 -39.54 26.95
C ALA A 106 6.74 -40.38 28.13
N GLU A 107 7.12 -39.73 29.24
CA GLU A 107 6.46 -39.85 30.56
C GLU A 107 7.13 -39.08 31.70
N GLN A 108 6.29 -38.28 32.36
CA GLN A 108 6.13 -38.01 33.80
C GLN A 108 7.25 -37.38 34.67
N ALA A 109 6.78 -36.29 35.28
CA ALA A 109 7.35 -35.59 36.39
C ALA A 109 7.47 -36.42 37.71
N PRO A 110 8.25 -35.95 38.70
CA PRO A 110 7.62 -35.28 39.83
C PRO A 110 8.40 -34.07 40.41
N VAL A 111 7.60 -33.30 41.10
CA VAL A 111 7.75 -32.13 41.96
C VAL A 111 8.90 -32.22 42.97
N ALA A 112 9.73 -31.16 43.13
CA ALA A 112 9.81 -30.30 44.31
C ALA A 112 11.12 -29.48 44.42
N THR A 113 10.91 -28.23 44.81
CA THR A 113 11.70 -27.35 45.68
C THR A 113 12.86 -26.55 45.09
N GLN A 114 12.56 -25.26 44.94
CA GLN A 114 13.35 -24.02 45.05
C GLN A 114 14.88 -24.16 45.23
N THR A 115 15.57 -23.66 44.20
CA THR A 115 16.69 -22.75 44.30
C THR A 115 16.77 -21.98 42.98
N GLU A 116 16.94 -20.66 43.01
CA GLU A 116 17.01 -19.79 41.84
C GLU A 116 18.30 -20.13 41.06
N GLU A 117 18.19 -20.98 40.06
CA GLU A 117 19.17 -21.11 39.00
C GLU A 117 18.56 -20.44 37.76
N VAL A 118 19.14 -19.33 37.34
CA VAL A 118 18.86 -18.66 36.10
C VAL A 118 19.23 -19.59 34.97
N ASP A 119 18.22 -20.14 34.28
CA ASP A 119 18.42 -21.02 33.14
C ASP A 119 18.99 -20.19 31.97
N GLU A 120 20.31 -20.31 31.76
CA GLU A 120 21.04 -19.58 30.70
C GLU A 120 20.55 -19.91 29.29
N ASN A 121 19.78 -20.96 29.12
CA ASN A 121 19.25 -21.40 27.82
C ASN A 121 17.80 -21.03 27.56
N ARG A 122 17.20 -20.14 28.38
CA ARG A 122 15.82 -19.69 28.20
C ARG A 122 15.70 -18.72 27.04
N THR A 123 15.02 -19.09 25.96
CA THR A 123 14.68 -18.20 24.84
C THR A 123 13.63 -17.17 25.27
N VAL A 124 14.03 -15.90 25.40
CA VAL A 124 13.17 -14.83 25.89
C VAL A 124 12.58 -14.07 24.72
N LYS A 125 11.23 -13.96 24.65
CA LYS A 125 10.54 -13.15 23.66
C LYS A 125 10.38 -11.71 24.17
N ALA A 126 11.26 -10.81 23.76
CA ALA A 126 11.21 -9.38 24.10
C ALA A 126 11.60 -8.54 22.88
N MET A 127 11.04 -7.33 22.78
CA MET A 127 11.43 -6.38 21.73
C MET A 127 12.85 -5.83 22.00
N PRO A 128 13.64 -5.49 20.97
CA PRO A 128 14.98 -4.92 21.12
C PRO A 128 15.02 -3.72 22.09
N SER A 129 14.04 -2.83 22.00
CA SER A 129 13.91 -1.67 22.89
C SER A 129 13.69 -2.03 24.37
N VAL A 130 13.03 -3.17 24.66
CA VAL A 130 12.82 -3.67 26.03
C VAL A 130 14.07 -4.34 26.57
N ARG A 131 14.83 -5.05 25.73
CA ARG A 131 16.13 -5.64 26.09
C ARG A 131 17.15 -4.55 26.41
N LYS A 132 17.19 -3.47 25.59
CA LYS A 132 18.03 -2.30 25.87
C LYS A 132 17.66 -1.63 27.20
N TYR A 133 16.38 -1.43 27.44
CA TYR A 133 15.88 -0.84 28.67
C TYR A 133 16.21 -1.68 29.91
N ALA A 134 16.08 -3.01 29.83
CA ALA A 134 16.47 -3.92 30.90
C ALA A 134 17.99 -3.84 31.19
N ARG A 135 18.83 -3.74 30.14
CA ARG A 135 20.29 -3.60 30.27
C ARG A 135 20.68 -2.25 30.89
N GLU A 136 20.05 -1.13 30.46
CA GLU A 136 20.26 0.21 31.06
C GLU A 136 19.91 0.25 32.54
N LYS A 137 18.94 -0.57 32.95
CA LYS A 137 18.50 -0.70 34.36
C LYS A 137 19.26 -1.80 35.13
N GLY A 138 20.20 -2.49 34.50
CA GLY A 138 21.01 -3.55 35.16
C GLY A 138 20.21 -4.82 35.48
N VAL A 139 19.08 -5.06 34.76
CA VAL A 139 18.20 -6.21 34.98
C VAL A 139 18.50 -7.30 33.97
N ASN A 140 18.75 -8.53 34.43
CA ASN A 140 18.87 -9.68 33.55
C ASN A 140 17.46 -10.04 32.99
N ILE A 141 17.23 -9.76 31.68
CA ILE A 141 15.94 -9.98 31.03
C ILE A 141 15.48 -11.45 31.07
N LYS A 142 16.40 -12.41 31.22
CA LYS A 142 16.07 -13.84 31.33
C LYS A 142 15.41 -14.19 32.67
N ALA A 143 15.54 -13.31 33.67
CA ALA A 143 14.91 -13.45 34.99
C ALA A 143 13.51 -12.78 35.06
N VAL A 144 13.12 -11.98 34.04
CA VAL A 144 11.84 -11.26 34.02
C VAL A 144 10.77 -12.13 33.39
N SER A 145 9.57 -12.17 34.02
CA SER A 145 8.40 -12.87 33.46
C SER A 145 7.60 -11.89 32.60
N GLY A 146 7.34 -12.25 31.33
CA GLY A 146 6.61 -11.39 30.39
C GLY A 146 5.10 -11.49 30.56
N SER A 147 4.40 -10.37 30.73
CA SER A 147 2.94 -10.23 30.80
C SER A 147 2.30 -10.00 29.42
N GLY A 148 3.05 -9.67 28.39
CA GLY A 148 2.55 -9.35 27.06
C GLY A 148 2.03 -10.56 26.28
N LYS A 149 1.36 -10.29 25.14
CA LYS A 149 0.76 -11.32 24.26
C LYS A 149 1.79 -12.39 23.87
N ASN A 150 1.47 -13.67 24.12
CA ASN A 150 2.33 -14.82 23.93
C ASN A 150 3.59 -14.87 24.84
N GLY A 151 3.51 -14.30 26.07
CA GLY A 151 4.60 -14.32 27.04
C GLY A 151 5.74 -13.33 26.70
N ARG A 152 5.47 -12.29 25.91
CA ARG A 152 6.44 -11.25 25.57
C ARG A 152 6.67 -10.32 26.74
N ILE A 153 7.94 -10.02 27.03
CA ILE A 153 8.34 -9.07 28.08
C ILE A 153 8.12 -7.64 27.57
N THR A 154 7.48 -6.79 28.39
CA THR A 154 7.27 -5.37 28.18
C THR A 154 8.18 -4.52 29.05
N LYS A 155 8.27 -3.19 28.83
CA LYS A 155 9.01 -2.27 29.70
C LYS A 155 8.47 -2.27 31.12
N GLU A 156 7.14 -2.40 31.25
CA GLU A 156 6.44 -2.44 32.54
C GLU A 156 6.81 -3.67 33.37
N ASP A 157 7.10 -4.82 32.72
CA ASP A 157 7.55 -6.03 33.40
C ASP A 157 8.95 -5.85 33.97
N VAL A 158 9.82 -5.12 33.28
CA VAL A 158 11.16 -4.80 33.75
C VAL A 158 11.10 -3.86 34.97
N ASP A 159 10.21 -2.85 34.91
CA ASP A 159 10.01 -1.93 36.03
C ASP A 159 9.36 -2.63 37.25
N ALA A 160 8.40 -3.54 37.01
CA ALA A 160 7.80 -4.36 38.06
C ALA A 160 8.84 -5.27 38.75
N TYR A 161 9.75 -5.85 38.00
CA TYR A 161 10.85 -6.67 38.51
C TYR A 161 11.81 -5.85 39.38
N LEU A 162 12.15 -4.61 38.99
CA LEU A 162 13.00 -3.70 39.77
C LEU A 162 12.33 -3.26 41.08
N ASN A 163 11.03 -3.15 41.11
CA ASN A 163 10.27 -2.74 42.29
C ASN A 163 9.86 -3.91 43.20
N GLY A 164 10.43 -5.11 43.03
CA GLY A 164 10.23 -6.25 43.93
C GLY A 164 8.85 -6.90 43.87
N GLY A 165 8.10 -6.73 42.77
CA GLY A 165 6.76 -7.27 42.56
C GLY A 165 6.77 -8.67 41.97
N ALA A 166 6.36 -9.69 42.74
CA ALA A 166 6.01 -11.01 42.22
C ALA A 166 4.71 -10.95 41.37
N PRO A 167 4.51 -11.87 40.40
CA PRO A 167 3.43 -11.78 39.42
C PRO A 167 2.07 -12.09 40.06
N THR A 168 1.15 -11.12 40.04
CA THR A 168 -0.26 -11.36 40.29
C THR A 168 -1.03 -11.31 38.97
N ALA A 169 -1.53 -12.49 38.58
CA ALA A 169 -2.61 -12.60 37.62
C ALA A 169 -3.92 -12.26 38.33
N SER A 170 -4.69 -11.35 37.81
CA SER A 170 -6.15 -11.36 38.04
C SER A 170 -6.88 -10.50 37.03
N ASN A 171 -7.97 -11.11 36.63
CA ASN A 171 -9.07 -10.69 35.76
C ASN A 171 -9.89 -9.53 36.31
N GLU A 172 -10.48 -8.80 35.33
CA GLU A 172 -11.82 -8.21 35.30
C GLU A 172 -12.33 -7.26 36.43
N SER A 173 -12.86 -6.20 35.90
CA SER A 173 -14.18 -5.58 36.12
C SER A 173 -14.17 -4.11 36.51
N ALA A 174 -14.71 -3.35 35.56
CA ALA A 174 -15.51 -2.11 35.67
C ALA A 174 -15.63 -1.40 37.02
N ALA A 175 -15.32 -0.09 37.02
CA ALA A 175 -16.23 0.98 37.38
C ALA A 175 -15.59 2.37 37.21
N SER A 176 -16.29 3.16 36.46
CA SER A 176 -16.46 4.64 36.48
C SER A 176 -15.76 5.42 37.57
N ALA A 177 -14.89 6.34 37.18
CA ALA A 177 -14.73 7.61 37.91
C ALA A 177 -14.20 8.68 36.94
N THR A 178 -15.03 9.69 36.79
CA THR A 178 -14.84 10.97 36.13
C THR A 178 -13.57 11.65 36.64
N SER A 179 -12.65 11.99 35.70
CA SER A 179 -11.69 13.05 35.92
C SER A 179 -11.61 13.89 34.67
N GLU A 180 -11.82 15.18 34.86
CA GLU A 180 -11.85 16.25 33.89
C GLU A 180 -10.60 16.20 33.01
N GLU A 181 -10.82 15.92 31.72
CA GLU A 181 -9.86 16.10 30.65
C GLU A 181 -9.77 17.60 30.37
N VAL A 182 -8.69 18.21 30.82
CA VAL A 182 -8.31 19.55 30.37
C VAL A 182 -7.95 19.41 28.90
N ALA A 183 -8.84 19.86 28.03
CA ALA A 183 -8.63 19.97 26.62
C ALA A 183 -7.39 20.86 26.38
N GLU A 184 -6.26 20.26 26.03
CA GLU A 184 -5.17 20.97 25.38
C GLU A 184 -5.68 21.45 24.01
N THR A 185 -5.99 22.72 23.97
CA THR A 185 -6.20 23.46 22.71
C THR A 185 -4.95 23.26 21.85
N PRO A 186 -5.05 22.79 20.60
CA PRO A 186 -3.89 22.74 19.71
C PRO A 186 -3.30 24.14 19.62
N ALA A 187 -2.04 24.28 20.02
CA ALA A 187 -1.31 25.52 19.87
C ALA A 187 -1.38 25.92 18.38
N ALA A 188 -1.89 27.12 18.12
CA ALA A 188 -1.86 27.71 16.80
C ALA A 188 -0.42 27.63 16.26
N PRO A 189 -0.21 27.24 14.99
CA PRO A 189 1.13 27.20 14.43
C PRO A 189 1.79 28.56 14.63
N ALA A 190 2.97 28.55 15.26
CA ALA A 190 3.76 29.74 15.45
C ALA A 190 3.93 30.43 14.09
N ALA A 191 3.58 31.71 14.02
CA ALA A 191 3.75 32.49 12.81
C ALA A 191 5.24 32.46 12.43
N VAL A 192 5.57 31.76 11.35
CA VAL A 192 6.91 31.77 10.78
C VAL A 192 7.15 33.16 10.22
N THR A 193 8.02 33.93 10.87
CA THR A 193 8.51 35.22 10.33
C THR A 193 9.36 34.87 9.12
N LEU A 194 8.84 35.17 7.93
CA LEU A 194 9.53 34.98 6.68
C LEU A 194 10.48 36.19 6.50
N GLU A 195 11.80 35.96 6.52
CA GLU A 195 12.83 36.98 6.33
C GLU A 195 13.36 36.93 4.90
N GLY A 196 13.60 38.11 4.29
CA GLY A 196 14.17 38.27 2.96
C GLY A 196 13.19 38.74 1.88
N ASP A 197 13.73 39.20 0.75
CA ASP A 197 12.97 39.70 -0.40
C ASP A 197 12.16 38.60 -1.11
N PHE A 198 12.59 37.33 -0.97
CA PHE A 198 11.93 36.13 -1.54
C PHE A 198 11.87 35.03 -0.48
N PRO A 199 10.96 35.15 0.49
CA PRO A 199 10.86 34.18 1.58
C PRO A 199 10.38 32.81 1.09
N GLU A 200 11.11 31.74 1.41
CA GLU A 200 10.81 30.34 1.07
C GLU A 200 10.68 29.48 2.33
N THR A 201 9.82 28.50 2.27
CA THR A 201 9.70 27.48 3.31
C THR A 201 9.84 26.10 2.70
N THR A 202 10.52 25.19 3.39
CA THR A 202 10.69 23.81 2.95
C THR A 202 9.93 22.86 3.86
N GLU A 203 9.28 21.85 3.27
CA GLU A 203 8.55 20.82 3.98
C GLU A 203 9.02 19.43 3.49
N LYS A 204 9.16 18.48 4.40
CA LYS A 204 9.46 17.09 4.02
C LYS A 204 8.26 16.47 3.32
N ILE A 205 8.51 15.82 2.17
CA ILE A 205 7.46 15.13 1.42
C ILE A 205 6.94 13.95 2.25
N PRO A 206 5.63 13.89 2.56
CA PRO A 206 5.03 12.76 3.26
C PRO A 206 5.24 11.44 2.50
N ALA A 207 5.38 10.32 3.21
CA ALA A 207 5.66 9.00 2.62
C ALA A 207 4.65 8.59 1.52
N MET A 208 3.34 8.78 1.76
CA MET A 208 2.31 8.51 0.76
C MET A 208 2.50 9.37 -0.51
N ARG A 209 2.82 10.66 -0.36
CA ARG A 209 3.05 11.55 -1.51
C ARG A 209 4.29 11.13 -2.30
N ARG A 210 5.33 10.63 -1.62
CA ARG A 210 6.54 10.09 -2.26
C ARG A 210 6.22 8.85 -3.08
N ALA A 211 5.44 7.90 -2.51
CA ALA A 211 5.00 6.70 -3.23
C ALA A 211 4.15 7.05 -4.47
N ILE A 212 3.20 7.98 -4.35
CA ILE A 212 2.40 8.46 -5.48
C ILE A 212 3.30 9.07 -6.57
N ALA A 213 4.26 9.92 -6.17
CA ALA A 213 5.19 10.55 -7.13
C ALA A 213 6.01 9.49 -7.88
N LYS A 214 6.58 8.51 -7.16
CA LYS A 214 7.33 7.38 -7.77
C LYS A 214 6.44 6.61 -8.77
N ALA A 215 5.20 6.25 -8.38
CA ALA A 215 4.27 5.54 -9.25
C ALA A 215 3.89 6.33 -10.52
N MET A 216 3.64 7.64 -10.39
CA MET A 216 3.28 8.50 -11.54
C MET A 216 4.46 8.70 -12.49
N VAL A 217 5.66 8.91 -11.97
CA VAL A 217 6.89 9.01 -12.78
C VAL A 217 7.14 7.69 -13.51
N ASN A 218 7.09 6.57 -12.79
CA ASN A 218 7.23 5.24 -13.39
C ASN A 218 6.24 5.01 -14.54
N SER A 219 4.94 5.27 -14.31
CA SER A 219 3.92 5.12 -15.33
C SER A 219 4.20 5.97 -16.58
N LYS A 220 4.62 7.22 -16.40
CA LYS A 220 4.91 8.14 -17.51
C LYS A 220 6.15 7.75 -18.30
N HIS A 221 7.17 7.20 -17.65
CA HIS A 221 8.39 6.75 -18.33
C HIS A 221 8.21 5.40 -19.01
N THR A 222 7.43 4.49 -18.41
CA THR A 222 7.25 3.12 -18.92
C THR A 222 6.22 3.06 -20.06
N ALA A 223 5.07 3.75 -19.92
CA ALA A 223 3.99 3.69 -20.89
C ALA A 223 3.93 4.96 -21.74
N PRO A 224 4.19 4.89 -23.08
CA PRO A 224 3.93 6.00 -24.00
C PRO A 224 2.44 6.30 -24.08
N HIS A 225 1.98 7.34 -23.39
CA HIS A 225 0.57 7.70 -23.32
C HIS A 225 0.10 8.40 -24.60
N VAL A 226 -0.98 7.89 -25.18
CA VAL A 226 -1.84 8.63 -26.13
C VAL A 226 -3.16 8.89 -25.46
N THR A 227 -3.68 10.11 -25.57
CA THR A 227 -4.97 10.49 -24.98
C THR A 227 -5.92 10.97 -26.06
N LEU A 228 -7.04 10.29 -26.17
CA LEU A 228 -8.18 10.72 -27.00
C LEU A 228 -9.12 11.56 -26.13
N MET A 229 -9.57 12.68 -26.67
CA MET A 229 -10.53 13.57 -26.01
C MET A 229 -11.78 13.69 -26.88
N ASP A 230 -12.93 13.47 -26.26
CA ASP A 230 -14.20 13.45 -26.99
C ASP A 230 -15.34 13.92 -26.06
N GLU A 231 -16.51 14.12 -26.61
CA GLU A 231 -17.69 14.50 -25.86
C GLU A 231 -18.95 13.83 -26.40
N ILE A 232 -19.95 13.72 -25.54
CA ILE A 232 -21.19 13.05 -25.89
C ILE A 232 -22.41 13.72 -25.25
N ASP A 233 -23.49 13.86 -26.02
CA ASP A 233 -24.83 14.19 -25.50
C ASP A 233 -25.31 13.08 -24.55
N VAL A 234 -25.61 13.46 -23.32
CA VAL A 234 -26.06 12.54 -22.27
C VAL A 234 -27.46 12.88 -21.76
N GLN A 235 -28.32 13.50 -22.60
CA GLN A 235 -29.68 13.83 -22.22
C GLN A 235 -30.48 12.58 -21.82
N ALA A 236 -30.42 11.52 -22.62
CA ALA A 236 -31.09 10.26 -22.29
C ALA A 236 -30.59 9.64 -20.98
N LEU A 237 -29.25 9.68 -20.73
CA LEU A 237 -28.68 9.21 -19.48
C LEU A 237 -29.13 10.07 -18.28
N TRP A 238 -29.23 11.38 -18.47
CA TRP A 238 -29.72 12.31 -17.46
C TRP A 238 -31.16 11.99 -17.06
N ASP A 239 -32.04 11.82 -18.06
CA ASP A 239 -33.44 11.49 -17.85
C ASP A 239 -33.61 10.11 -17.23
N HIS A 240 -32.86 9.11 -17.71
CA HIS A 240 -32.88 7.78 -17.15
C HIS A 240 -32.45 7.80 -15.67
N ARG A 241 -31.33 8.47 -15.32
CA ARG A 241 -30.92 8.61 -13.92
C ARG A 241 -31.99 9.33 -13.09
N LYS A 242 -32.60 10.41 -13.61
CA LYS A 242 -33.66 11.15 -12.90
C LYS A 242 -34.84 10.23 -12.60
N LYS A 243 -35.28 9.43 -13.57
CA LYS A 243 -36.35 8.44 -13.42
C LYS A 243 -36.10 7.41 -12.33
N PHE A 244 -34.88 6.90 -12.24
CA PHE A 244 -34.53 5.82 -11.30
C PHE A 244 -33.94 6.29 -9.98
N LYS A 245 -33.64 7.57 -9.80
CA LYS A 245 -33.01 8.10 -8.59
C LYS A 245 -33.86 7.91 -7.34
N GLU A 246 -35.18 8.11 -7.44
CA GLU A 246 -36.13 7.96 -6.33
C GLU A 246 -36.29 6.47 -5.97
N ILE A 247 -36.45 5.61 -6.96
CA ILE A 247 -36.53 4.15 -6.78
C ILE A 247 -35.26 3.62 -6.12
N ALA A 248 -34.10 4.12 -6.53
CA ALA A 248 -32.82 3.75 -5.90
C ALA A 248 -32.76 4.22 -4.44
N ALA A 249 -33.22 5.45 -4.15
CA ALA A 249 -33.23 6.00 -2.80
C ALA A 249 -34.16 5.22 -1.85
N GLU A 250 -35.31 4.73 -2.33
CA GLU A 250 -36.21 3.83 -1.57
C GLU A 250 -35.52 2.52 -1.17
N GLN A 251 -34.52 2.07 -1.95
CA GLN A 251 -33.67 0.90 -1.66
C GLN A 251 -32.39 1.26 -0.89
N GLY A 252 -32.23 2.52 -0.47
CA GLY A 252 -31.05 2.99 0.25
C GLY A 252 -29.85 3.31 -0.65
N THR A 253 -29.98 3.22 -1.97
CA THR A 253 -28.90 3.44 -2.94
C THR A 253 -28.82 4.90 -3.40
N LYS A 254 -27.65 5.51 -3.32
CA LYS A 254 -27.39 6.87 -3.85
C LYS A 254 -26.91 6.78 -5.30
N LEU A 255 -27.85 6.79 -6.25
CA LEU A 255 -27.58 6.66 -7.69
C LEU A 255 -26.92 7.93 -8.27
N THR A 256 -25.71 7.77 -8.82
CA THR A 256 -24.95 8.80 -9.54
C THR A 256 -24.76 8.42 -11.01
N PHE A 257 -24.05 9.23 -11.81
CA PHE A 257 -23.72 8.89 -13.20
C PHE A 257 -22.58 7.85 -13.31
N LEU A 258 -21.70 7.79 -12.29
CA LEU A 258 -20.50 6.97 -12.32
C LEU A 258 -20.77 5.47 -12.53
N PRO A 259 -21.76 4.82 -11.88
CA PRO A 259 -22.07 3.41 -12.14
C PRO A 259 -22.44 3.10 -13.60
N TYR A 260 -23.07 4.02 -14.31
CA TYR A 260 -23.34 3.87 -15.75
C TYR A 260 -22.06 3.89 -16.57
N VAL A 261 -21.13 4.79 -16.22
CA VAL A 261 -19.82 4.87 -16.87
C VAL A 261 -19.02 3.60 -16.60
N VAL A 262 -19.05 3.06 -15.37
CA VAL A 262 -18.41 1.77 -15.03
C VAL A 262 -18.96 0.65 -15.93
N LYS A 263 -20.28 0.54 -16.10
CA LYS A 263 -20.87 -0.50 -16.96
C LYS A 263 -20.53 -0.29 -18.43
N ALA A 264 -20.52 0.95 -18.92
CA ALA A 264 -20.12 1.25 -20.30
C ALA A 264 -18.63 0.92 -20.55
N LEU A 265 -17.76 1.23 -19.58
CA LEU A 265 -16.34 0.86 -19.63
C LEU A 265 -16.15 -0.67 -19.62
N VAL A 266 -16.81 -1.39 -18.72
CA VAL A 266 -16.77 -2.87 -18.69
C VAL A 266 -17.17 -3.47 -20.01
N SER A 267 -18.25 -2.97 -20.65
CA SER A 267 -18.69 -3.42 -21.97
C SER A 267 -17.62 -3.14 -23.04
N ALA A 268 -16.95 -1.98 -22.98
CA ALA A 268 -15.87 -1.63 -23.90
C ALA A 268 -14.64 -2.55 -23.68
N LEU A 269 -14.26 -2.85 -22.43
CA LEU A 269 -13.15 -3.76 -22.12
C LEU A 269 -13.42 -5.20 -22.57
N LYS A 270 -14.68 -5.66 -22.55
CA LYS A 270 -15.08 -6.97 -23.09
C LYS A 270 -14.96 -7.01 -24.61
N LYS A 271 -15.39 -5.93 -25.28
CA LYS A 271 -15.40 -5.82 -26.75
C LYS A 271 -14.01 -5.55 -27.34
N TYR A 272 -13.17 -4.82 -26.61
CA TYR A 272 -11.82 -4.45 -26.99
C TYR A 272 -10.82 -4.97 -25.92
N PRO A 273 -10.53 -6.28 -25.90
CA PRO A 273 -9.78 -6.92 -24.81
C PRO A 273 -8.33 -6.41 -24.67
N ALA A 274 -7.76 -5.77 -25.70
CA ALA A 274 -6.45 -5.13 -25.61
C ALA A 274 -6.38 -4.07 -24.49
N LEU A 275 -7.51 -3.41 -24.15
CA LEU A 275 -7.58 -2.44 -23.05
C LEU A 275 -7.66 -3.10 -21.66
N ASN A 276 -7.85 -4.44 -21.58
CA ASN A 276 -7.99 -5.18 -20.32
C ASN A 276 -6.79 -6.12 -20.09
N THR A 277 -5.60 -5.60 -20.25
CA THR A 277 -4.33 -6.35 -20.17
C THR A 277 -3.32 -5.66 -19.25
N SER A 278 -2.16 -6.27 -19.12
CA SER A 278 -0.93 -5.62 -18.64
C SER A 278 0.21 -5.98 -19.60
N PHE A 279 1.11 -5.03 -19.82
CA PHE A 279 2.29 -5.21 -20.66
C PHE A 279 3.49 -5.54 -19.77
N ASN A 280 4.00 -6.76 -19.84
CA ASN A 280 5.20 -7.20 -19.14
C ASN A 280 6.40 -7.16 -20.10
N GLU A 281 7.17 -6.08 -20.04
CA GLU A 281 8.30 -5.85 -20.93
C GLU A 281 9.46 -6.80 -20.63
N GLU A 282 9.71 -7.12 -19.35
CA GLU A 282 10.80 -7.99 -18.92
C GLU A 282 10.63 -9.43 -19.45
N ALA A 283 9.39 -9.95 -19.37
CA ALA A 283 9.09 -11.29 -19.90
C ALA A 283 8.76 -11.28 -21.40
N GLY A 284 8.59 -10.12 -22.04
CA GLY A 284 8.14 -10.01 -23.42
C GLY A 284 6.70 -10.51 -23.63
N GLU A 285 5.83 -10.37 -22.63
CA GLU A 285 4.49 -10.95 -22.61
C GLU A 285 3.39 -9.91 -22.45
N ILE A 286 2.21 -10.19 -23.02
CA ILE A 286 0.98 -9.47 -22.77
C ILE A 286 0.09 -10.34 -21.88
N VAL A 287 -0.21 -9.86 -20.67
CA VAL A 287 -1.06 -10.57 -19.73
C VAL A 287 -2.53 -10.18 -19.94
N HIS A 288 -3.33 -11.08 -20.50
CA HIS A 288 -4.77 -10.88 -20.68
C HIS A 288 -5.52 -11.20 -19.39
N LYS A 289 -6.28 -10.20 -18.89
CA LYS A 289 -7.08 -10.35 -17.68
C LYS A 289 -8.50 -10.81 -18.04
N HIS A 290 -8.95 -11.91 -17.44
CA HIS A 290 -10.30 -12.47 -17.65
C HIS A 290 -11.26 -12.10 -16.52
N TYR A 291 -11.04 -10.92 -15.95
CA TYR A 291 -11.88 -10.30 -14.93
C TYR A 291 -11.91 -8.78 -15.18
N TRP A 292 -12.96 -8.13 -14.70
CA TRP A 292 -13.21 -6.70 -14.94
C TRP A 292 -13.37 -5.99 -13.60
N ASN A 293 -12.26 -5.53 -13.07
CA ASN A 293 -12.18 -4.78 -11.83
C ASN A 293 -11.88 -3.31 -12.17
N ILE A 294 -12.72 -2.42 -11.74
CA ILE A 294 -12.61 -1.01 -12.11
C ILE A 294 -12.13 -0.19 -10.93
N GLY A 295 -10.93 0.40 -11.08
CA GLY A 295 -10.39 1.38 -10.15
C GLY A 295 -11.16 2.70 -10.23
N ILE A 296 -11.44 3.31 -9.09
CA ILE A 296 -12.12 4.62 -9.02
C ILE A 296 -11.20 5.59 -8.29
N ALA A 297 -10.60 6.52 -9.01
CA ALA A 297 -9.74 7.52 -8.38
C ALA A 297 -10.57 8.43 -7.45
N ALA A 298 -10.20 8.43 -6.19
CA ALA A 298 -10.82 9.21 -5.12
C ALA A 298 -9.81 10.18 -4.50
N ASP A 299 -10.14 11.46 -4.52
CA ASP A 299 -9.35 12.49 -3.86
C ASP A 299 -9.60 12.49 -2.35
N THR A 300 -8.52 12.56 -1.56
CA THR A 300 -8.56 12.61 -0.10
C THR A 300 -7.52 13.62 0.42
N ASP A 301 -7.68 14.06 1.66
CA ASP A 301 -6.74 14.98 2.31
C ASP A 301 -5.30 14.41 2.38
N ARG A 302 -5.15 13.09 2.32
CA ARG A 302 -3.86 12.40 2.32
C ARG A 302 -3.26 12.22 0.92
N GLY A 303 -4.05 12.44 -0.14
CA GLY A 303 -3.68 12.25 -1.54
C GLY A 303 -4.70 11.42 -2.30
N LEU A 304 -4.40 11.12 -3.56
CA LEU A 304 -5.27 10.36 -4.45
C LEU A 304 -5.14 8.86 -4.18
N LEU A 305 -6.25 8.21 -3.84
CA LEU A 305 -6.35 6.77 -3.66
C LEU A 305 -7.22 6.16 -4.76
N VAL A 306 -6.99 4.89 -5.10
CA VAL A 306 -7.73 4.18 -6.15
C VAL A 306 -8.37 2.90 -5.59
N PRO A 307 -9.50 3.00 -4.86
CA PRO A 307 -10.27 1.83 -4.50
C PRO A 307 -10.83 1.12 -5.74
N VAL A 308 -11.07 -0.19 -5.63
CA VAL A 308 -11.37 -1.06 -6.76
C VAL A 308 -12.71 -1.75 -6.59
N VAL A 309 -13.62 -1.49 -7.53
CA VAL A 309 -14.88 -2.24 -7.67
C VAL A 309 -14.56 -3.57 -8.35
N LYS A 310 -14.51 -4.63 -7.58
CA LYS A 310 -14.18 -5.98 -8.09
C LYS A 310 -15.37 -6.61 -8.81
N HIS A 311 -15.10 -7.35 -9.90
CA HIS A 311 -16.11 -8.06 -10.70
C HIS A 311 -17.28 -7.17 -11.13
N ALA A 312 -16.99 -5.99 -11.64
CA ALA A 312 -18.00 -5.01 -12.06
C ALA A 312 -18.92 -5.51 -13.20
N ASP A 313 -18.46 -6.52 -13.95
CA ASP A 313 -19.25 -7.20 -14.98
C ASP A 313 -20.47 -7.95 -14.42
N ARG A 314 -20.38 -8.47 -13.19
CA ARG A 314 -21.40 -9.29 -12.54
C ARG A 314 -22.36 -8.51 -11.65
N LYS A 315 -22.08 -7.21 -11.43
CA LYS A 315 -22.83 -6.34 -10.53
C LYS A 315 -23.86 -5.49 -11.29
N SER A 316 -25.01 -5.26 -10.69
CA SER A 316 -26.00 -4.31 -11.20
C SER A 316 -25.51 -2.87 -11.01
N ILE A 317 -26.14 -1.92 -11.68
CA ILE A 317 -25.85 -0.48 -11.52
C ILE A 317 -26.03 -0.03 -10.06
N PHE A 318 -27.03 -0.57 -9.35
CA PHE A 318 -27.26 -0.25 -7.93
C PHE A 318 -26.16 -0.81 -7.05
N GLN A 319 -25.79 -2.07 -7.22
CA GLN A 319 -24.68 -2.69 -6.47
C GLN A 319 -23.35 -1.94 -6.68
N ILE A 320 -23.06 -1.54 -7.91
CA ILE A 320 -21.87 -0.72 -8.22
C ILE A 320 -21.96 0.64 -7.53
N SER A 321 -23.17 1.26 -7.51
CA SER A 321 -23.38 2.54 -6.85
C SER A 321 -23.11 2.47 -5.35
N ASP A 322 -23.63 1.43 -4.68
CA ASP A 322 -23.46 1.23 -3.25
C ASP A 322 -22.00 0.98 -2.90
N GLU A 323 -21.32 0.11 -3.64
CA GLU A 323 -19.90 -0.19 -3.43
C GLU A 323 -19.01 1.04 -3.65
N ILE A 324 -19.25 1.84 -4.69
CA ILE A 324 -18.52 3.10 -4.91
C ILE A 324 -18.72 4.05 -3.73
N ASN A 325 -19.96 4.20 -3.24
CA ASN A 325 -20.24 5.08 -2.11
C ASN A 325 -19.55 4.59 -0.83
N GLU A 326 -19.58 3.29 -0.55
CA GLU A 326 -18.90 2.68 0.60
C GLU A 326 -17.37 2.89 0.52
N LEU A 327 -16.76 2.55 -0.62
CA LEU A 327 -15.33 2.71 -0.84
C LEU A 327 -14.90 4.19 -0.76
N ALA A 328 -15.73 5.12 -1.26
CA ALA A 328 -15.44 6.55 -1.16
C ALA A 328 -15.50 7.08 0.29
N VAL A 329 -16.37 6.53 1.14
CA VAL A 329 -16.39 6.86 2.58
C VAL A 329 -15.13 6.29 3.24
N LYS A 330 -14.79 5.02 3.01
CA LYS A 330 -13.58 4.39 3.55
C LYS A 330 -12.30 5.12 3.11
N ALA A 331 -12.26 5.61 1.86
CA ALA A 331 -11.12 6.38 1.35
C ALA A 331 -10.92 7.68 2.15
N ARG A 332 -11.97 8.45 2.34
CA ARG A 332 -11.93 9.72 3.11
C ARG A 332 -11.59 9.49 4.57
N ASP A 333 -12.14 8.45 5.17
CA ASP A 333 -11.85 8.07 6.56
C ASP A 333 -10.45 7.46 6.75
N GLY A 334 -9.71 7.17 5.66
CA GLY A 334 -8.41 6.50 5.72
C GLY A 334 -8.50 5.04 6.19
N LYS A 335 -9.63 4.37 5.93
CA LYS A 335 -9.93 2.99 6.34
C LYS A 335 -9.87 1.97 5.20
N LEU A 336 -9.43 2.38 4.01
CA LEU A 336 -9.23 1.44 2.90
C LEU A 336 -8.15 0.42 3.24
N THR A 337 -8.46 -0.84 2.98
CA THR A 337 -7.49 -1.93 3.08
C THR A 337 -6.64 -2.02 1.81
N ALA A 338 -5.45 -2.62 1.93
CA ALA A 338 -4.59 -2.84 0.76
C ALA A 338 -5.28 -3.72 -0.31
N ASP A 339 -6.14 -4.66 0.11
CA ASP A 339 -6.89 -5.54 -0.81
C ASP A 339 -7.98 -4.78 -1.59
N GLU A 340 -8.58 -3.75 -0.98
CA GLU A 340 -9.57 -2.89 -1.66
C GLU A 340 -8.95 -1.96 -2.70
N MET A 341 -7.61 -1.81 -2.71
CA MET A 341 -6.85 -0.98 -3.65
C MET A 341 -6.09 -1.78 -4.71
N LYS A 342 -6.15 -3.12 -4.69
CA LYS A 342 -5.41 -4.01 -5.59
C LYS A 342 -6.30 -4.65 -6.64
N GLY A 343 -5.67 -4.98 -7.78
CA GLY A 343 -6.28 -5.83 -8.81
C GLY A 343 -7.20 -5.10 -9.79
N ALA A 344 -7.09 -3.78 -9.93
CA ALA A 344 -7.76 -3.04 -10.99
C ALA A 344 -7.26 -3.48 -12.37
N THR A 345 -8.16 -3.44 -13.34
CA THR A 345 -7.84 -3.74 -14.75
C THR A 345 -7.87 -2.50 -15.63
N CYS A 346 -8.68 -1.54 -15.27
CA CYS A 346 -8.74 -0.20 -15.85
C CYS A 346 -9.29 0.76 -14.79
N THR A 347 -8.77 1.97 -14.74
CA THR A 347 -9.17 2.98 -13.74
C THR A 347 -10.03 4.07 -14.37
N ILE A 348 -10.97 4.63 -13.59
CA ILE A 348 -11.74 5.83 -13.91
C ILE A 348 -11.24 6.97 -13.02
N SER A 349 -10.83 8.07 -13.64
CA SER A 349 -10.51 9.33 -12.94
C SER A 349 -11.56 10.38 -13.24
N ASN A 350 -12.14 11.01 -12.22
CA ASN A 350 -13.24 11.96 -12.35
C ASN A 350 -12.87 13.33 -11.78
N ILE A 351 -12.70 14.32 -12.68
CA ILE A 351 -12.51 15.72 -12.32
C ILE A 351 -13.76 16.58 -12.54
N GLY A 352 -14.85 15.97 -13.00
CA GLY A 352 -16.10 16.70 -13.29
C GLY A 352 -16.72 17.31 -12.05
N SER A 353 -16.57 16.70 -10.88
CA SER A 353 -17.00 17.24 -9.59
C SER A 353 -16.25 18.52 -9.18
N ALA A 354 -15.00 18.65 -9.60
CA ALA A 354 -14.17 19.84 -9.42
C ALA A 354 -14.37 20.88 -10.55
N GLY A 355 -15.26 20.61 -11.52
CA GLY A 355 -15.56 21.51 -12.65
C GLY A 355 -14.62 21.36 -13.85
N GLY A 356 -13.71 20.40 -13.84
CA GLY A 356 -12.80 20.13 -14.95
C GLY A 356 -13.54 19.55 -16.17
N GLN A 357 -12.99 19.74 -17.36
CA GLN A 357 -13.60 19.28 -18.62
C GLN A 357 -12.78 18.13 -19.20
N TRP A 358 -11.83 18.40 -20.09
CA TRP A 358 -10.88 17.41 -20.60
C TRP A 358 -9.56 17.51 -19.87
N PHE A 359 -8.86 16.39 -19.78
CA PHE A 359 -7.52 16.31 -19.22
C PHE A 359 -6.83 15.04 -19.74
N THR A 360 -5.55 14.92 -19.49
CA THR A 360 -4.75 13.76 -19.83
C THR A 360 -4.48 12.93 -18.58
N PRO A 361 -5.34 11.96 -18.21
CA PRO A 361 -5.10 11.14 -17.04
C PRO A 361 -3.84 10.30 -17.21
N VAL A 362 -3.08 10.14 -16.14
CA VAL A 362 -1.93 9.24 -16.10
C VAL A 362 -2.42 7.83 -15.81
N ILE A 363 -1.96 6.86 -16.60
CA ILE A 363 -2.32 5.45 -16.45
C ILE A 363 -1.85 4.95 -15.10
N ASN A 364 -2.70 4.20 -14.39
CA ASN A 364 -2.35 3.53 -13.14
C ASN A 364 -1.60 2.23 -13.46
N HIS A 365 -0.29 2.33 -13.72
CA HIS A 365 0.53 1.17 -14.09
C HIS A 365 0.42 0.05 -13.03
N PRO A 366 0.31 -1.25 -13.38
CA PRO A 366 0.47 -1.88 -14.69
C PRO A 366 -0.81 -2.00 -15.54
N GLU A 367 -1.84 -1.19 -15.30
CA GLU A 367 -2.96 -1.06 -16.23
C GLU A 367 -2.45 -0.44 -17.54
N VAL A 368 -3.17 -0.67 -18.64
CA VAL A 368 -2.82 -0.12 -19.97
C VAL A 368 -3.77 0.96 -20.47
N ALA A 369 -4.83 1.26 -19.69
CA ALA A 369 -5.78 2.30 -20.04
C ALA A 369 -6.40 2.93 -18.79
N ILE A 370 -6.79 4.20 -18.91
CA ILE A 370 -7.52 4.97 -17.90
C ILE A 370 -8.54 5.86 -18.56
N LEU A 371 -9.79 5.85 -18.04
CA LEU A 371 -10.87 6.69 -18.53
C LEU A 371 -11.02 7.94 -17.64
N GLY A 372 -10.82 9.10 -18.23
CA GLY A 372 -11.10 10.40 -17.60
C GLY A 372 -12.53 10.85 -17.82
N ILE A 373 -13.20 11.30 -16.77
CA ILE A 373 -14.53 11.88 -16.82
C ILE A 373 -14.45 13.35 -16.43
N GLY A 374 -14.89 14.22 -17.32
CA GLY A 374 -15.07 15.64 -17.05
C GLY A 374 -16.49 15.98 -16.57
N ARG A 375 -16.76 17.28 -16.49
CA ARG A 375 -18.08 17.78 -16.12
C ARG A 375 -19.13 17.55 -17.23
N ILE A 376 -20.37 17.43 -16.82
CA ILE A 376 -21.53 17.58 -17.71
C ILE A 376 -21.86 19.08 -17.78
N ALA A 377 -21.82 19.65 -18.98
CA ALA A 377 -22.13 21.06 -19.22
C ALA A 377 -23.21 21.21 -20.28
N GLN A 378 -24.07 22.22 -20.14
CA GLN A 378 -25.00 22.60 -21.21
C GLN A 378 -24.22 23.21 -22.37
N LYS A 379 -24.33 22.61 -23.54
CA LYS A 379 -23.67 23.06 -24.76
C LYS A 379 -24.65 23.10 -25.94
N PRO A 380 -24.47 24.02 -26.93
CA PRO A 380 -25.17 23.93 -28.19
C PRO A 380 -24.62 22.73 -28.98
N ILE A 381 -25.53 21.87 -29.39
CA ILE A 381 -25.21 20.73 -30.28
C ILE A 381 -26.16 20.78 -31.50
N VAL A 382 -25.74 20.18 -32.61
CA VAL A 382 -26.59 19.98 -33.77
C VAL A 382 -27.31 18.63 -33.63
N LYS A 383 -28.63 18.65 -33.54
CA LYS A 383 -29.49 17.47 -33.51
C LYS A 383 -30.56 17.59 -34.54
N ASP A 384 -30.68 16.61 -35.45
CA ASP A 384 -31.63 16.59 -36.54
C ASP A 384 -31.61 17.85 -37.45
N GLY A 385 -30.41 18.48 -37.56
CA GLY A 385 -30.18 19.69 -38.34
C GLY A 385 -30.45 21.01 -37.59
N GLU A 386 -30.91 20.95 -36.35
CA GLU A 386 -31.18 22.11 -35.51
C GLU A 386 -30.16 22.26 -34.38
N ILE A 387 -29.89 23.50 -33.97
CA ILE A 387 -29.02 23.79 -32.81
C ILE A 387 -29.91 23.75 -31.58
N VAL A 388 -29.60 22.79 -30.70
CA VAL A 388 -30.28 22.60 -29.41
C VAL A 388 -29.29 22.66 -28.24
N ALA A 389 -29.76 23.13 -27.08
CA ALA A 389 -28.99 23.04 -25.86
C ALA A 389 -29.15 21.65 -25.27
N ALA A 390 -28.03 20.96 -25.02
CA ALA A 390 -28.00 19.62 -24.42
C ALA A 390 -26.92 19.47 -23.35
N PRO A 391 -27.13 18.60 -22.36
CA PRO A 391 -26.08 18.22 -21.40
C PRO A 391 -25.04 17.36 -22.10
N VAL A 392 -23.79 17.83 -22.15
CA VAL A 392 -22.70 17.18 -22.84
C VAL A 392 -21.64 16.76 -21.80
N LEU A 393 -21.29 15.47 -21.80
CA LEU A 393 -20.25 14.90 -20.96
C LEU A 393 -18.92 14.89 -21.72
N ALA A 394 -17.88 15.43 -21.08
CA ALA A 394 -16.52 15.35 -21.59
C ALA A 394 -15.85 14.03 -21.13
N LEU A 395 -15.18 13.36 -22.05
CA LEU A 395 -14.46 12.10 -21.85
C LEU A 395 -13.02 12.22 -22.35
N SER A 396 -12.10 11.57 -21.66
CA SER A 396 -10.71 11.44 -22.06
C SER A 396 -10.27 9.97 -21.83
N LEU A 397 -9.71 9.33 -22.84
CA LEU A 397 -9.20 7.97 -22.73
C LEU A 397 -7.69 7.98 -22.99
N SER A 398 -6.89 7.76 -21.96
CA SER A 398 -5.46 7.55 -22.12
C SER A 398 -5.16 6.05 -22.16
N PHE A 399 -4.23 5.66 -23.03
CA PHE A 399 -3.80 4.26 -23.17
C PHE A 399 -2.33 4.16 -23.52
N ASP A 400 -1.75 2.98 -23.26
CA ASP A 400 -0.38 2.63 -23.57
C ASP A 400 -0.25 2.31 -25.07
N HIS A 401 0.45 3.19 -25.81
CA HIS A 401 0.57 3.08 -27.26
C HIS A 401 1.54 1.97 -27.71
N ARG A 402 2.24 1.30 -26.79
CA ARG A 402 3.01 0.10 -27.12
C ARG A 402 2.11 -1.05 -27.55
N GLN A 403 0.85 -1.05 -27.10
CA GLN A 403 -0.07 -2.16 -27.26
C GLN A 403 -1.42 -1.74 -27.89
N ILE A 404 -1.84 -0.50 -27.72
CA ILE A 404 -3.14 -0.03 -28.18
C ILE A 404 -2.94 1.08 -29.19
N ASP A 405 -3.40 0.83 -30.43
CA ASP A 405 -3.38 1.81 -31.50
C ASP A 405 -4.54 2.80 -31.42
N GLY A 406 -4.34 3.98 -32.02
CA GLY A 406 -5.33 5.06 -32.02
C GLY A 406 -6.73 4.65 -32.51
N ALA A 407 -6.79 3.81 -33.56
CA ALA A 407 -8.06 3.28 -34.08
C ALA A 407 -8.80 2.39 -33.08
N THR A 408 -8.07 1.52 -32.37
CA THR A 408 -8.64 0.65 -31.32
C THR A 408 -9.12 1.48 -30.15
N GLY A 409 -8.31 2.45 -29.69
CA GLY A 409 -8.70 3.37 -28.62
C GLY A 409 -9.94 4.20 -28.97
N GLN A 410 -9.98 4.76 -30.21
CA GLN A 410 -11.14 5.54 -30.66
C GLN A 410 -12.42 4.68 -30.82
N ASN A 411 -12.30 3.46 -31.31
CA ASN A 411 -13.44 2.55 -31.40
C ASN A 411 -13.98 2.17 -30.02
N ALA A 412 -13.12 1.96 -29.03
CA ALA A 412 -13.51 1.73 -27.65
C ALA A 412 -14.22 2.98 -27.05
N MET A 413 -13.68 4.18 -27.29
CA MET A 413 -14.30 5.42 -26.90
C MET A 413 -15.70 5.60 -27.54
N ASN A 414 -15.82 5.33 -28.86
CA ASN A 414 -17.09 5.39 -29.57
C ASN A 414 -18.12 4.40 -29.00
N HIS A 415 -17.67 3.21 -28.57
CA HIS A 415 -18.54 2.23 -27.93
C HIS A 415 -19.04 2.75 -26.56
N ILE A 416 -18.16 3.32 -25.73
CA ILE A 416 -18.55 3.96 -24.46
C ILE A 416 -19.56 5.09 -24.72
N LYS A 417 -19.27 5.97 -25.68
CA LYS A 417 -20.16 7.09 -26.06
C LYS A 417 -21.54 6.59 -26.45
N ARG A 418 -21.60 5.54 -27.30
CA ARG A 418 -22.89 4.97 -27.77
C ARG A 418 -23.72 4.45 -26.60
N LEU A 419 -23.12 3.78 -25.62
CA LEU A 419 -23.81 3.26 -24.45
C LEU A 419 -24.26 4.37 -23.47
N LEU A 420 -23.46 5.42 -23.33
CA LEU A 420 -23.81 6.56 -22.47
C LEU A 420 -24.88 7.48 -23.14
N ASN A 421 -24.87 7.58 -24.45
CA ASN A 421 -25.92 8.31 -25.20
C ASN A 421 -27.29 7.59 -25.14
N ASN A 422 -27.26 6.24 -25.11
CA ASN A 422 -28.45 5.41 -24.98
C ASN A 422 -28.29 4.40 -23.85
N PRO A 423 -28.64 4.76 -22.61
CA PRO A 423 -28.39 3.92 -21.43
C PRO A 423 -29.18 2.61 -21.40
N GLU A 424 -30.29 2.50 -22.17
CA GLU A 424 -31.08 1.27 -22.27
C GLU A 424 -30.26 0.14 -22.94
N LEU A 425 -29.28 0.48 -23.79
CA LEU A 425 -28.36 -0.49 -24.38
C LEU A 425 -27.47 -1.18 -23.34
N LEU A 426 -27.26 -0.59 -22.17
CA LEU A 426 -26.53 -1.24 -21.09
C LEU A 426 -27.21 -2.51 -20.56
N LEU A 427 -28.53 -2.62 -20.72
CA LEU A 427 -29.28 -3.84 -20.39
C LEU A 427 -29.08 -4.95 -21.42
N MET A 428 -28.73 -4.56 -22.65
CA MET A 428 -28.59 -5.49 -23.79
C MET A 428 -27.16 -5.93 -24.02
N GLU A 429 -26.20 -5.05 -23.72
CA GLU A 429 -24.79 -5.21 -24.09
C GLU A 429 -23.80 -5.02 -22.90
N GLY A 430 -24.28 -4.76 -21.69
CA GLY A 430 -23.48 -4.41 -20.50
C GLY A 430 -22.87 -5.58 -19.72
#